data_469392e02d5fe913573b2fcdca2e5c66
#
_entry.id   469392e02d5fe913573b2fcdca2e5c66
#
_cell.length_a   1.000
_cell.length_b   1.000
_cell.length_c   1.000
_cell.angle_alpha   90.00
_cell.angle_beta   90.00
_cell.angle_gamma   90.00
#
_symmetry.space_group_name_H-M   'P 1'
#
loop_
_entity.id
_entity.type
_entity.pdbx_description
1 polymer ?
#
loop_
_entity_poly.entity_id
_entity_poly.type
_entity_poly.pdbx_seq_one_letter_code
_entity_poly.pdbx_strand_id
1 'polypeptide(L)'
;MMKKLREENIKCKAIILSAYSEFQYAQKAIELKADSYLLKPIKIPELKSALKQAEREISEDQGTKQIFSVENIMLACMHGQVRQNSQLNKTMQQKYGVSLKEPAELFGVWLGDSYRKQKSLARQILEAVGDHAIHYKSCILESDSWQLLTMVIYQVKDGASQKERFEKSVVPMVCSQLETPVVCFWKTVERLLDMPSALQEIRVQREWNLMFPKGTLITNELIEQQHPVPLNILWNWKKRQNRRFYRRTKRN
;
A
#
# COMPACT_ATOMS: atom_id res chain seq x y z
N MET A 1 1.81 9.85 -37.39
CA MET A 1 1.36 9.18 -36.14
C MET A 1 2.50 9.04 -35.13
N MET A 2 3.56 8.28 -35.37
CA MET A 2 4.69 8.08 -34.43
C MET A 2 5.35 9.38 -33.94
N LYS A 3 5.65 10.34 -34.84
CA LYS A 3 6.18 11.66 -34.46
C LYS A 3 5.29 12.35 -33.42
N LYS A 4 3.98 12.39 -33.67
CA LYS A 4 3.02 13.03 -32.78
C LYS A 4 2.96 12.37 -31.40
N LEU A 5 3.02 11.03 -31.32
CA LEU A 5 3.09 10.29 -30.05
C LEU A 5 4.35 10.65 -29.24
N ARG A 6 5.49 10.87 -29.92
CA ARG A 6 6.74 11.27 -29.25
C ARG A 6 6.74 12.74 -28.82
N GLU A 7 6.17 13.63 -29.62
CA GLU A 7 5.98 15.05 -29.28
C GLU A 7 5.05 15.24 -28.08
N GLU A 8 4.00 14.44 -27.99
CA GLU A 8 3.08 14.41 -26.84
C GLU A 8 3.62 13.62 -25.63
N ASN A 9 4.87 13.15 -25.71
CA ASN A 9 5.55 12.39 -24.64
C ASN A 9 4.80 11.12 -24.19
N ILE A 10 4.02 10.52 -25.10
CA ILE A 10 3.28 9.28 -24.83
C ILE A 10 4.25 8.11 -24.82
N LYS A 11 4.40 7.46 -23.66
CA LYS A 11 5.24 6.28 -23.51
C LYS A 11 4.50 5.04 -24.04
N CYS A 12 4.89 4.58 -25.21
CA CYS A 12 4.37 3.36 -25.81
C CYS A 12 5.47 2.58 -26.52
N LYS A 13 5.33 1.26 -26.58
CA LYS A 13 6.14 0.38 -27.43
C LYS A 13 5.46 0.27 -28.80
N ALA A 14 6.24 0.41 -29.86
CA ALA A 14 5.73 0.46 -31.22
C ALA A 14 6.32 -0.66 -32.08
N ILE A 15 5.46 -1.55 -32.57
CA ILE A 15 5.82 -2.60 -33.52
C ILE A 15 5.21 -2.23 -34.86
N ILE A 16 6.05 -2.02 -35.89
CA ILE A 16 5.61 -1.64 -37.23
C ILE A 16 5.45 -2.90 -38.07
N LEU A 17 4.29 -3.04 -38.72
CA LEU A 17 3.99 -4.12 -39.64
C LEU A 17 3.89 -3.52 -41.07
N SER A 18 4.78 -3.91 -41.98
CA SER A 18 4.86 -3.32 -43.32
C SER A 18 4.91 -4.39 -44.42
N ALA A 19 4.31 -4.09 -45.57
CA ALA A 19 4.46 -4.89 -46.78
C ALA A 19 5.72 -4.50 -47.56
N TYR A 20 6.40 -3.41 -47.19
CA TYR A 20 7.54 -2.87 -47.90
C TYR A 20 8.84 -3.31 -47.25
N SER A 21 9.71 -3.98 -48.05
CA SER A 21 11.02 -4.49 -47.61
C SER A 21 12.16 -3.50 -47.85
N GLU A 22 11.85 -2.31 -48.36
CA GLU A 22 12.86 -1.31 -48.69
C GLU A 22 13.54 -0.78 -47.44
N PHE A 23 14.86 -0.67 -47.49
CA PHE A 23 15.71 -0.22 -46.40
C PHE A 23 15.31 1.14 -45.82
N GLN A 24 14.79 2.03 -46.67
CA GLN A 24 14.35 3.38 -46.26
C GLN A 24 13.24 3.36 -45.21
N TYR A 25 12.29 2.41 -45.28
CA TYR A 25 11.21 2.31 -44.29
C TYR A 25 11.71 1.76 -42.96
N ALA A 26 12.65 0.80 -43.02
CA ALA A 26 13.29 0.28 -41.81
C ALA A 26 14.14 1.36 -41.15
N GLN A 27 14.90 2.13 -41.88
CA GLN A 27 15.68 3.27 -41.39
C GLN A 27 14.76 4.31 -40.71
N LYS A 28 13.64 4.64 -41.34
CA LYS A 28 12.67 5.58 -40.81
C LYS A 28 11.98 5.08 -39.54
N ALA A 29 11.78 3.77 -39.43
CA ALA A 29 11.27 3.13 -38.22
C ALA A 29 12.27 3.29 -37.06
N ILE A 30 13.56 3.11 -37.31
CA ILE A 30 14.64 3.30 -36.34
C ILE A 30 14.72 4.78 -35.89
N GLU A 31 14.67 5.72 -36.81
CA GLU A 31 14.66 7.16 -36.51
C GLU A 31 13.49 7.56 -35.64
N LEU A 32 12.33 6.93 -35.85
CA LEU A 32 11.12 7.13 -35.03
C LEU A 32 11.12 6.31 -33.75
N LYS A 33 12.23 5.62 -33.45
CA LYS A 33 12.36 4.77 -32.24
C LYS A 33 11.25 3.73 -32.13
N ALA A 34 10.94 3.04 -33.23
CA ALA A 34 10.10 1.85 -33.20
C ALA A 34 10.89 0.68 -32.57
N ASP A 35 10.23 -0.12 -31.74
CA ASP A 35 10.87 -1.23 -31.04
C ASP A 35 11.06 -2.45 -31.93
N SER A 36 10.22 -2.61 -32.96
CA SER A 36 10.35 -3.68 -33.96
C SER A 36 9.75 -3.29 -35.30
N TYR A 37 10.31 -3.84 -36.38
CA TYR A 37 9.81 -3.70 -37.74
C TYR A 37 9.66 -5.09 -38.37
N LEU A 38 8.44 -5.50 -38.68
CA LEU A 38 8.11 -6.83 -39.21
C LEU A 38 7.56 -6.73 -40.63
N LEU A 39 8.04 -7.59 -41.50
CA LEU A 39 7.59 -7.65 -42.91
C LEU A 39 6.38 -8.58 -43.04
N LYS A 40 5.44 -8.17 -43.90
CA LYS A 40 4.35 -9.04 -44.36
C LYS A 40 4.83 -9.93 -45.51
N PRO A 41 4.46 -11.24 -45.54
CA PRO A 41 3.55 -11.94 -44.64
C PRO A 41 4.18 -12.17 -43.24
N ILE A 42 3.41 -11.89 -42.17
CA ILE A 42 3.92 -11.94 -40.83
C ILE A 42 4.10 -13.40 -40.41
N LYS A 43 5.30 -13.75 -39.98
CA LYS A 43 5.59 -15.03 -39.35
C LYS A 43 5.21 -14.98 -37.89
N ILE A 44 4.33 -15.90 -37.46
CA ILE A 44 3.83 -15.96 -36.10
C ILE A 44 4.95 -16.00 -35.02
N PRO A 45 6.07 -16.74 -35.23
CA PRO A 45 7.17 -16.74 -34.25
C PRO A 45 7.83 -15.37 -34.08
N GLU A 46 8.04 -14.63 -35.19
CA GLU A 46 8.65 -13.30 -35.17
C GLU A 46 7.75 -12.28 -34.45
N LEU A 47 6.44 -12.32 -34.71
CA LEU A 47 5.48 -11.48 -34.00
C LEU A 47 5.43 -11.80 -32.50
N LYS A 48 5.40 -13.10 -32.16
CA LYS A 48 5.43 -13.51 -30.75
C LYS A 48 6.70 -13.06 -30.03
N SER A 49 7.85 -13.11 -30.71
CA SER A 49 9.13 -12.64 -30.16
C SER A 49 9.11 -11.13 -29.92
N ALA A 50 8.65 -10.35 -30.90
CA ALA A 50 8.55 -8.90 -30.78
C ALA A 50 7.57 -8.47 -29.67
N LEU A 51 6.43 -9.15 -29.55
CA LEU A 51 5.46 -8.89 -28.47
C LEU A 51 6.04 -9.23 -27.10
N LYS A 52 6.72 -10.38 -26.95
CA LYS A 52 7.36 -10.76 -25.69
C LYS A 52 8.48 -9.79 -25.29
N GLN A 53 9.23 -9.28 -26.26
CA GLN A 53 10.25 -8.29 -26.00
C GLN A 53 9.63 -6.98 -25.54
N ALA A 54 8.60 -6.48 -26.23
CA ALA A 54 7.88 -5.27 -25.83
C ALA A 54 7.25 -5.41 -24.43
N GLU A 55 6.67 -6.58 -24.10
CA GLU A 55 6.13 -6.89 -22.78
C GLU A 55 7.21 -6.87 -21.69
N ARG A 56 8.37 -7.48 -21.94
CA ARG A 56 9.52 -7.43 -21.03
C ARG A 56 9.99 -6.00 -20.78
N GLU A 57 10.19 -5.23 -21.81
CA GLU A 57 10.66 -3.85 -21.70
C GLU A 57 9.65 -2.94 -21.01
N ILE A 58 8.34 -3.15 -21.21
CA ILE A 58 7.27 -2.47 -20.46
C ILE A 58 7.31 -2.90 -18.99
N SER A 59 7.47 -4.20 -18.72
CA SER A 59 7.53 -4.75 -17.37
C SER A 59 8.79 -4.30 -16.63
N GLU A 60 9.93 -4.22 -17.30
CA GLU A 60 11.18 -3.69 -16.75
C GLU A 60 11.08 -2.20 -16.46
N ASP A 61 10.48 -1.41 -17.38
CA ASP A 61 10.25 0.03 -17.19
C ASP A 61 9.21 0.31 -16.09
N GLN A 62 8.19 -0.53 -15.96
CA GLN A 62 7.22 -0.53 -14.86
C GLN A 62 7.81 -1.10 -13.57
N GLY A 63 8.56 -2.19 -13.65
CA GLY A 63 9.24 -2.83 -12.53
C GLY A 63 10.26 -1.91 -11.88
N THR A 64 11.06 -1.19 -12.67
CA THR A 64 12.04 -0.21 -12.15
C THR A 64 11.34 1.00 -11.52
N LYS A 65 10.19 1.42 -12.04
CA LYS A 65 9.38 2.49 -11.43
C LYS A 65 8.61 2.02 -10.20
N GLN A 66 8.07 0.79 -10.22
CA GLN A 66 7.41 0.19 -9.07
C GLN A 66 8.38 -0.14 -7.94
N ILE A 67 9.58 -0.65 -8.25
CA ILE A 67 10.60 -0.99 -7.25
C ILE A 67 11.04 0.25 -6.44
N PHE A 68 11.02 1.45 -7.06
CA PHE A 68 11.41 2.70 -6.42
C PHE A 68 10.25 3.66 -6.14
N SER A 69 9.00 3.18 -6.05
CA SER A 69 7.92 4.02 -5.53
C SER A 69 8.04 4.19 -4.03
N VAL A 70 7.57 5.32 -3.49
CA VAL A 70 7.54 5.56 -2.03
C VAL A 70 6.78 4.43 -1.35
N GLU A 71 5.65 4.01 -1.92
CA GLU A 71 4.80 2.95 -1.41
C GLU A 71 5.55 1.61 -1.30
N ASN A 72 6.30 1.20 -2.34
CA ASN A 72 7.05 -0.06 -2.32
C ASN A 72 8.20 -0.04 -1.32
N ILE A 73 8.85 1.11 -1.13
CA ILE A 73 9.91 1.24 -0.13
C ILE A 73 9.30 1.20 1.27
N MET A 74 8.16 1.86 1.49
CA MET A 74 7.44 1.78 2.76
C MET A 74 6.94 0.34 3.03
N LEU A 75 6.48 -0.37 2.00
CA LEU A 75 6.13 -1.80 2.08
C LEU A 75 7.35 -2.65 2.46
N ALA A 76 8.49 -2.41 1.86
CA ALA A 76 9.74 -3.09 2.21
C ALA A 76 10.19 -2.75 3.65
N CYS A 77 9.99 -1.51 4.10
CA CYS A 77 10.19 -1.14 5.50
C CYS A 77 9.23 -1.89 6.42
N MET A 78 7.94 -1.94 6.07
CA MET A 78 6.91 -2.65 6.83
C MET A 78 7.25 -4.14 7.04
N HIS A 79 7.86 -4.77 6.04
CA HIS A 79 8.28 -6.18 6.12
C HIS A 79 9.69 -6.38 6.71
N GLY A 80 10.36 -5.32 7.17
CA GLY A 80 11.71 -5.40 7.72
C GLY A 80 12.78 -5.78 6.69
N GLN A 81 12.48 -5.65 5.40
CA GLN A 81 13.39 -6.00 4.30
C GLN A 81 14.42 -4.91 4.02
N VAL A 82 14.18 -3.71 4.50
CA VAL A 82 15.08 -2.58 4.35
C VAL A 82 16.11 -2.61 5.47
N ARG A 83 17.34 -2.95 5.11
CA ARG A 83 18.49 -2.75 6.01
C ARG A 83 18.94 -1.29 5.95
N GLN A 84 19.55 -0.78 7.03
CA GLN A 84 20.16 0.55 7.03
C GLN A 84 21.24 0.61 5.92
N ASN A 85 20.85 1.13 4.77
CA ASN A 85 21.74 1.35 3.64
C ASN A 85 21.76 2.86 3.37
N SER A 86 22.94 3.46 3.53
CA SER A 86 23.15 4.89 3.26
C SER A 86 22.76 5.29 1.84
N GLN A 87 22.97 4.37 0.87
CA GLN A 87 22.62 4.59 -0.53
C GLN A 87 21.10 4.68 -0.74
N LEU A 88 20.34 3.77 -0.13
CA LEU A 88 18.88 3.78 -0.21
C LEU A 88 18.30 5.05 0.41
N ASN A 89 18.80 5.45 1.59
CA ASN A 89 18.36 6.66 2.25
C ASN A 89 18.66 7.92 1.42
N LYS A 90 19.84 8.00 0.79
CA LYS A 90 20.18 9.08 -0.14
C LYS A 90 19.23 9.13 -1.34
N THR A 91 18.94 7.97 -1.94
CA THR A 91 18.01 7.87 -3.08
C THR A 91 16.60 8.31 -2.68
N MET A 92 16.12 7.89 -1.50
CA MET A 92 14.82 8.31 -0.97
C MET A 92 14.75 9.81 -0.76
N GLN A 93 15.78 10.38 -0.13
CA GLN A 93 15.86 11.81 0.11
C GLN A 93 15.91 12.62 -1.20
N GLN A 94 16.75 12.21 -2.15
CA GLN A 94 16.93 12.93 -3.41
C GLN A 94 15.72 12.81 -4.35
N LYS A 95 15.11 11.63 -4.45
CA LYS A 95 14.05 11.36 -5.42
C LYS A 95 12.65 11.67 -4.90
N TYR A 96 12.42 11.45 -3.61
CA TYR A 96 11.10 11.57 -2.99
C TYR A 96 11.05 12.58 -1.85
N GLY A 97 12.20 13.12 -1.45
CA GLY A 97 12.31 14.05 -0.32
C GLY A 97 12.01 13.39 1.03
N VAL A 98 12.06 12.06 1.13
CA VAL A 98 11.72 11.29 2.34
C VAL A 98 12.96 10.66 2.93
N SER A 99 13.18 10.85 4.22
CA SER A 99 14.24 10.15 4.96
C SER A 99 13.65 8.97 5.75
N LEU A 100 14.29 7.82 5.65
CA LEU A 100 13.91 6.63 6.42
C LEU A 100 14.15 6.79 7.94
N LYS A 101 14.87 7.85 8.33
CA LYS A 101 15.15 8.22 9.73
C LYS A 101 14.16 9.24 10.29
N GLU A 102 13.23 9.72 9.48
CA GLU A 102 12.19 10.66 9.93
C GLU A 102 11.10 9.93 10.72
N PRO A 103 10.47 10.64 11.68
CA PRO A 103 9.33 10.12 12.41
C PRO A 103 8.13 9.95 11.48
N ALA A 104 7.25 9.03 11.86
CA ALA A 104 5.98 8.84 11.18
C ALA A 104 4.88 8.42 12.16
N GLU A 105 3.65 8.64 11.74
CA GLU A 105 2.46 8.17 12.45
C GLU A 105 1.77 7.09 11.59
N LEU A 106 1.31 6.05 12.23
CA LEU A 106 0.69 4.90 11.60
C LEU A 106 -0.78 4.83 12.03
N PHE A 107 -1.69 4.97 11.08
CA PHE A 107 -3.10 4.72 11.27
C PHE A 107 -3.46 3.37 10.66
N GLY A 108 -3.73 2.38 11.51
CA GLY A 108 -4.09 1.03 11.09
C GLY A 108 -5.59 0.81 11.10
N VAL A 109 -6.12 0.18 10.05
CA VAL A 109 -7.52 -0.24 9.93
C VAL A 109 -7.55 -1.75 9.73
N TRP A 110 -7.90 -2.49 10.76
CA TRP A 110 -8.07 -3.93 10.69
C TRP A 110 -9.51 -4.29 10.39
N LEU A 111 -9.71 -5.17 9.39
CA LEU A 111 -11.03 -5.54 8.85
C LEU A 111 -11.41 -7.00 9.13
N GLY A 112 -10.49 -7.79 9.71
CA GLY A 112 -10.75 -9.21 9.99
C GLY A 112 -11.25 -9.98 8.77
N ASP A 113 -12.23 -10.85 8.96
CA ASP A 113 -12.78 -11.70 7.91
C ASP A 113 -13.41 -10.91 6.74
N SER A 114 -13.81 -9.66 6.99
CA SER A 114 -14.36 -8.77 5.97
C SER A 114 -13.30 -8.13 5.07
N TYR A 115 -12.01 -8.35 5.33
CA TYR A 115 -10.90 -7.70 4.63
C TYR A 115 -11.00 -7.82 3.11
N ARG A 116 -11.18 -9.03 2.58
CA ARG A 116 -11.26 -9.26 1.12
C ARG A 116 -12.41 -8.53 0.46
N LYS A 117 -13.52 -8.39 1.17
CA LYS A 117 -14.74 -7.72 0.68
C LYS A 117 -14.61 -6.20 0.73
N GLN A 118 -13.96 -5.67 1.76
CA GLN A 118 -14.02 -4.25 2.09
C GLN A 118 -12.70 -3.50 1.90
N LYS A 119 -11.58 -4.19 1.63
CA LYS A 119 -10.27 -3.54 1.52
C LYS A 119 -10.24 -2.43 0.46
N SER A 120 -10.92 -2.62 -0.66
CA SER A 120 -10.97 -1.61 -1.73
C SER A 120 -11.70 -0.34 -1.29
N LEU A 121 -12.83 -0.49 -0.60
CA LEU A 121 -13.56 0.65 -0.04
C LEU A 121 -12.77 1.33 1.08
N ALA A 122 -12.19 0.56 1.99
CA ALA A 122 -11.34 1.10 3.04
C ALA A 122 -10.14 1.87 2.48
N ARG A 123 -9.50 1.35 1.42
CA ARG A 123 -8.43 2.05 0.72
C ARG A 123 -8.90 3.37 0.14
N GLN A 124 -10.03 3.40 -0.57
CA GLN A 124 -10.59 4.62 -1.15
C GLN A 124 -10.89 5.69 -0.08
N ILE A 125 -11.42 5.28 1.07
CA ILE A 125 -11.66 6.19 2.20
C ILE A 125 -10.34 6.80 2.68
N LEU A 126 -9.31 5.98 2.87
CA LEU A 126 -8.01 6.44 3.35
C LEU A 126 -7.27 7.31 2.31
N GLU A 127 -7.40 6.99 1.02
CA GLU A 127 -6.87 7.81 -0.09
C GLU A 127 -7.54 9.18 -0.09
N ALA A 128 -8.85 9.24 0.02
CA ALA A 128 -9.57 10.52 0.11
C ALA A 128 -9.13 11.36 1.33
N VAL A 129 -8.88 10.72 2.48
CA VAL A 129 -8.33 11.41 3.66
C VAL A 129 -6.92 11.96 3.38
N GLY A 130 -6.08 11.19 2.68
CA GLY A 130 -4.72 11.58 2.31
C GLY A 130 -4.68 12.69 1.26
N ASP A 131 -5.51 12.62 0.23
CA ASP A 131 -5.57 13.59 -0.87
C ASP A 131 -5.99 14.98 -0.39
N HIS A 132 -6.80 15.05 0.66
CA HIS A 132 -7.21 16.32 1.28
C HIS A 132 -6.24 16.83 2.35
N ALA A 133 -5.13 16.14 2.57
CA ALA A 133 -4.14 16.52 3.58
C ALA A 133 -3.20 17.62 3.07
N ILE A 134 -3.22 18.79 3.70
CA ILE A 134 -2.34 19.92 3.38
C ILE A 134 -1.07 19.90 4.26
N HIS A 135 -1.15 19.29 5.44
CA HIS A 135 -0.13 19.38 6.49
C HIS A 135 0.78 18.16 6.59
N TYR A 136 0.52 17.09 5.85
CA TYR A 136 1.34 15.88 5.83
C TYR A 136 1.27 15.18 4.48
N LYS A 137 2.20 14.26 4.26
CA LYS A 137 2.12 13.28 3.17
C LYS A 137 1.73 11.93 3.73
N SER A 138 1.09 11.11 2.92
CA SER A 138 0.72 9.77 3.31
C SER A 138 0.89 8.76 2.18
N CYS A 139 1.01 7.50 2.54
CA CYS A 139 0.83 6.37 1.64
C CYS A 139 0.07 5.25 2.37
N ILE A 140 -0.61 4.41 1.61
CA ILE A 140 -1.43 3.34 2.15
C ILE A 140 -0.79 2.00 1.80
N LEU A 141 -0.52 1.21 2.84
CA LEU A 141 0.07 -0.11 2.74
C LEU A 141 -0.99 -1.16 3.05
N GLU A 142 -1.05 -2.21 2.24
CA GLU A 142 -1.95 -3.33 2.42
C GLU A 142 -1.19 -4.56 2.93
N SER A 143 -1.74 -5.24 3.90
CA SER A 143 -1.26 -6.52 4.39
C SER A 143 -2.38 -7.55 4.39
N ASP A 144 -2.44 -8.37 3.36
CA ASP A 144 -3.44 -9.44 3.23
C ASP A 144 -3.30 -10.47 4.36
N SER A 145 -2.08 -10.80 4.75
CA SER A 145 -1.80 -11.78 5.82
C SER A 145 -2.26 -11.30 7.21
N TRP A 146 -2.30 -9.99 7.42
CA TRP A 146 -2.73 -9.39 8.68
C TRP A 146 -4.13 -8.81 8.61
N GLN A 147 -4.76 -8.82 7.42
CA GLN A 147 -6.09 -8.23 7.20
C GLN A 147 -6.14 -6.75 7.62
N LEU A 148 -5.04 -6.04 7.37
CA LEU A 148 -4.77 -4.69 7.84
C LEU A 148 -4.43 -3.76 6.67
N LEU A 149 -5.05 -2.59 6.65
CA LEU A 149 -4.57 -1.44 5.90
C LEU A 149 -3.85 -0.50 6.87
N THR A 150 -2.72 0.04 6.44
CA THR A 150 -1.96 1.00 7.24
C THR A 150 -1.71 2.25 6.43
N MET A 151 -2.25 3.37 6.87
CA MET A 151 -1.90 4.69 6.35
C MET A 151 -0.67 5.17 7.11
N VAL A 152 0.44 5.32 6.39
CA VAL A 152 1.68 5.88 6.92
C VAL A 152 1.64 7.38 6.68
N ILE A 153 1.68 8.16 7.74
CA ILE A 153 1.66 9.62 7.75
C ILE A 153 3.08 10.10 8.04
N TYR A 154 3.65 10.88 7.15
CA TYR A 154 5.02 11.35 7.23
C TYR A 154 5.15 12.80 6.74
N GLN A 155 6.29 13.45 7.00
CA GLN A 155 6.52 14.86 6.67
C GLN A 155 5.41 15.77 7.21
N VAL A 156 5.04 15.56 8.47
CA VAL A 156 4.04 16.39 9.14
C VAL A 156 4.61 17.79 9.35
N LYS A 157 3.94 18.80 8.80
CA LYS A 157 4.29 20.20 8.99
C LYS A 157 4.02 20.58 10.45
N ASP A 158 4.85 21.43 10.99
CA ASP A 158 4.75 21.95 12.37
C ASP A 158 4.86 20.89 13.48
N GLY A 159 5.18 19.63 13.14
CA GLY A 159 5.37 18.54 14.10
C GLY A 159 4.13 18.17 14.93
N ALA A 160 2.96 18.71 14.57
CA ALA A 160 1.72 18.44 15.32
C ALA A 160 1.15 17.06 14.96
N SER A 161 0.97 16.19 15.97
CA SER A 161 0.36 14.88 15.78
C SER A 161 -1.04 14.98 15.16
N GLN A 162 -1.32 14.12 14.20
CA GLN A 162 -2.63 14.03 13.56
C GLN A 162 -3.61 13.14 14.34
N LYS A 163 -3.20 12.55 15.45
CA LYS A 163 -3.98 11.59 16.26
C LYS A 163 -5.38 12.12 16.58
N GLU A 164 -5.46 13.30 17.18
CA GLU A 164 -6.75 13.86 17.63
C GLU A 164 -7.72 14.10 16.47
N ARG A 165 -7.23 14.58 15.32
CA ARG A 165 -8.03 14.74 14.10
C ARG A 165 -8.55 13.39 13.59
N PHE A 166 -7.69 12.37 13.57
CA PHE A 166 -8.09 11.03 13.14
C PHE A 166 -9.12 10.43 14.09
N GLU A 167 -8.92 10.56 15.38
CA GLU A 167 -9.84 10.07 16.40
C GLU A 167 -11.24 10.70 16.28
N LYS A 168 -11.30 12.03 16.11
CA LYS A 168 -12.57 12.77 16.05
C LYS A 168 -13.29 12.72 14.71
N SER A 169 -12.57 12.55 13.60
CA SER A 169 -13.16 12.67 12.26
C SER A 169 -13.01 11.41 11.42
N VAL A 170 -11.80 10.83 11.35
CA VAL A 170 -11.52 9.73 10.44
C VAL A 170 -12.07 8.41 10.98
N VAL A 171 -11.88 8.12 12.27
CA VAL A 171 -12.38 6.89 12.89
C VAL A 171 -13.90 6.76 12.79
N PRO A 172 -14.71 7.78 13.13
CA PRO A 172 -16.16 7.71 12.94
C PRO A 172 -16.55 7.50 11.47
N MET A 173 -15.87 8.18 10.54
CA MET A 173 -16.12 8.02 9.11
C MET A 173 -15.84 6.59 8.63
N VAL A 174 -14.68 6.03 8.99
CA VAL A 174 -14.29 4.65 8.66
C VAL A 174 -15.30 3.66 9.25
N CYS A 175 -15.68 3.82 10.52
CA CYS A 175 -16.60 2.92 11.20
C CYS A 175 -18.06 3.02 10.70
N SER A 176 -18.46 4.16 10.11
CA SER A 176 -19.81 4.33 9.55
C SER A 176 -19.95 3.75 8.13
N GLN A 177 -18.87 3.72 7.36
CA GLN A 177 -18.90 3.29 5.97
C GLN A 177 -18.52 1.81 5.78
N LEU A 178 -17.82 1.23 6.74
CA LEU A 178 -17.38 -0.17 6.68
C LEU A 178 -18.21 -1.08 7.57
N GLU A 179 -18.44 -2.31 7.09
CA GLU A 179 -19.11 -3.34 7.87
C GLU A 179 -18.22 -3.81 9.03
N THR A 180 -18.81 -4.04 10.18
CA THR A 180 -18.08 -4.54 11.35
C THR A 180 -17.69 -6.02 11.18
N PRO A 181 -16.55 -6.45 11.75
CA PRO A 181 -15.69 -5.72 12.68
C PRO A 181 -14.69 -4.81 12.00
N VAL A 182 -14.58 -3.56 12.44
CA VAL A 182 -13.53 -2.62 12.08
C VAL A 182 -12.83 -2.16 13.35
N VAL A 183 -11.51 -2.22 13.37
CA VAL A 183 -10.69 -1.77 14.49
C VAL A 183 -9.63 -0.80 14.00
N CYS A 184 -9.60 0.37 14.62
CA CYS A 184 -8.66 1.43 14.28
C CYS A 184 -7.55 1.51 15.31
N PHE A 185 -6.31 1.65 14.86
CA PHE A 185 -5.10 1.74 15.68
C PHE A 185 -4.33 3.00 15.36
N TRP A 186 -3.66 3.55 16.37
CA TRP A 186 -2.71 4.63 16.19
C TRP A 186 -1.39 4.30 16.84
N LYS A 187 -0.30 4.52 16.11
CA LYS A 187 1.05 4.32 16.58
C LYS A 187 1.97 5.37 16.01
N THR A 188 2.86 5.90 16.84
CA THR A 188 3.94 6.79 16.42
C THR A 188 5.24 6.02 16.40
N VAL A 189 6.07 6.25 15.38
CA VAL A 189 7.42 5.70 15.26
C VAL A 189 8.41 6.84 15.15
N GLU A 190 9.55 6.73 15.83
CA GLU A 190 10.61 7.72 15.75
C GLU A 190 11.32 7.71 14.39
N ARG A 191 11.33 6.57 13.74
CA ARG A 191 11.92 6.38 12.41
C ARG A 191 11.02 5.47 11.58
N LEU A 192 10.91 5.75 10.29
CA LEU A 192 10.22 4.85 9.35
C LEU A 192 10.78 3.42 9.37
N LEU A 193 12.06 3.25 9.71
CA LEU A 193 12.69 1.94 9.88
C LEU A 193 12.13 1.13 11.06
N ASP A 194 11.46 1.77 12.01
CA ASP A 194 10.88 1.10 13.19
C ASP A 194 9.45 0.60 12.93
N MET A 195 8.89 0.84 11.74
CA MET A 195 7.56 0.35 11.33
C MET A 195 7.33 -1.14 11.59
N PRO A 196 8.28 -2.07 11.29
CA PRO A 196 8.03 -3.49 11.53
C PRO A 196 7.67 -3.80 12.97
N SER A 197 8.38 -3.20 13.92
CA SER A 197 8.12 -3.38 15.36
C SER A 197 6.77 -2.81 15.75
N ALA A 198 6.47 -1.60 15.30
CA ALA A 198 5.20 -0.94 15.56
C ALA A 198 4.00 -1.71 15.02
N LEU A 199 4.11 -2.27 13.81
CA LEU A 199 3.06 -3.08 13.22
C LEU A 199 2.90 -4.45 13.89
N GLN A 200 4.01 -5.02 14.38
CA GLN A 200 3.94 -6.23 15.20
C GLN A 200 3.20 -5.97 16.52
N GLU A 201 3.41 -4.81 17.13
CA GLU A 201 2.65 -4.40 18.33
C GLU A 201 1.16 -4.24 18.01
N ILE A 202 0.79 -3.54 16.92
CA ILE A 202 -0.60 -3.41 16.46
C ILE A 202 -1.24 -4.79 16.29
N ARG A 203 -0.51 -5.75 15.70
CA ARG A 203 -0.99 -7.10 15.53
C ARG A 203 -1.34 -7.79 16.86
N VAL A 204 -0.54 -7.59 17.89
CA VAL A 204 -0.81 -8.14 19.24
C VAL A 204 -1.97 -7.39 19.88
N GLN A 205 -2.01 -6.08 19.70
CA GLN A 205 -3.01 -5.20 20.30
C GLN A 205 -4.43 -5.38 19.74
N ARG A 206 -4.58 -5.99 18.56
CA ARG A 206 -5.92 -6.18 17.95
C ARG A 206 -6.91 -6.91 18.87
N GLU A 207 -6.45 -7.75 19.78
CA GLU A 207 -7.30 -8.47 20.72
C GLU A 207 -7.94 -7.55 21.77
N TRP A 208 -7.34 -6.37 22.02
CA TRP A 208 -7.87 -5.36 22.91
C TRP A 208 -9.18 -4.72 22.42
N ASN A 209 -9.51 -4.88 21.12
CA ASN A 209 -10.77 -4.36 20.57
C ASN A 209 -12.00 -4.88 21.31
N LEU A 210 -11.87 -6.03 21.98
CA LEU A 210 -12.95 -6.67 22.74
C LEU A 210 -13.20 -5.96 24.07
N MET A 211 -12.25 -5.16 24.52
CA MET A 211 -12.29 -4.42 25.79
C MET A 211 -12.82 -2.99 25.62
N PHE A 212 -12.81 -2.49 24.38
CA PHE A 212 -13.20 -1.12 24.10
C PHE A 212 -14.50 -1.04 23.30
N PRO A 213 -15.26 0.06 23.42
CA PRO A 213 -16.42 0.33 22.56
C PRO A 213 -16.03 0.34 21.08
N LYS A 214 -16.99 0.01 20.21
CA LYS A 214 -16.80 0.13 18.76
C LYS A 214 -16.49 1.58 18.40
N GLY A 215 -15.55 1.76 17.47
CA GLY A 215 -15.13 3.09 17.04
C GLY A 215 -14.10 3.75 17.96
N THR A 216 -13.54 3.02 18.90
CA THR A 216 -12.41 3.50 19.70
C THR A 216 -11.12 3.42 18.90
N LEU A 217 -10.32 4.48 18.92
CA LEU A 217 -8.97 4.46 18.40
C LEU A 217 -8.03 3.82 19.42
N ILE A 218 -7.53 2.63 19.13
CA ILE A 218 -6.65 1.89 20.05
C ILE A 218 -5.24 2.47 19.97
N THR A 219 -4.72 2.87 21.12
CA THR A 219 -3.37 3.40 21.29
C THR A 219 -2.66 2.71 22.45
N ASN A 220 -1.34 2.85 22.53
CA ASN A 220 -0.58 2.31 23.67
C ASN A 220 -1.05 2.91 24.98
N GLU A 221 -1.22 4.24 25.04
CA GLU A 221 -1.63 4.95 26.24
C GLU A 221 -2.99 4.45 26.74
N LEU A 222 -3.92 4.19 25.82
CA LEU A 222 -5.23 3.66 26.15
C LEU A 222 -5.15 2.25 26.75
N ILE A 223 -4.26 1.41 26.21
CA ILE A 223 -4.04 0.04 26.72
C ILE A 223 -3.37 0.08 28.10
N GLU A 224 -2.37 0.93 28.29
CA GLU A 224 -1.63 1.07 29.55
C GLU A 224 -2.50 1.61 30.70
N GLN A 225 -3.50 2.42 30.38
CA GLN A 225 -4.48 2.91 31.35
C GLN A 225 -5.45 1.81 31.83
N GLN A 226 -5.58 0.73 31.09
CA GLN A 226 -6.36 -0.41 31.55
C GLN A 226 -5.54 -1.21 32.53
N HIS A 227 -6.05 -1.39 33.74
CA HIS A 227 -5.45 -2.30 34.72
C HIS A 227 -5.31 -3.69 34.07
N PRO A 228 -4.18 -4.40 34.25
CA PRO A 228 -3.98 -5.70 33.66
C PRO A 228 -5.10 -6.64 34.10
N VAL A 229 -6.00 -6.92 33.17
CA VAL A 229 -7.03 -7.95 33.39
C VAL A 229 -6.29 -9.28 33.45
N PRO A 230 -6.39 -10.07 34.52
CA PRO A 230 -5.71 -11.34 34.63
C PRO A 230 -5.99 -12.20 33.38
N LEU A 231 -4.95 -12.73 32.75
CA LEU A 231 -5.04 -13.56 31.54
C LEU A 231 -6.10 -14.66 31.60
N ASN A 232 -6.39 -15.17 32.80
CA ASN A 232 -7.44 -16.13 33.10
C ASN A 232 -8.86 -15.63 32.76
N ILE A 233 -9.13 -14.34 32.89
CA ILE A 233 -10.44 -13.75 32.59
C ILE A 233 -10.60 -13.61 31.07
N LEU A 234 -9.56 -13.18 30.37
CA LEU A 234 -9.54 -13.10 28.91
C LEU A 234 -9.68 -14.49 28.28
N TRP A 235 -9.00 -15.50 28.83
CA TRP A 235 -9.07 -16.88 28.32
C TRP A 235 -10.45 -17.51 28.55
N ASN A 236 -11.05 -17.30 29.70
CA ASN A 236 -12.40 -17.77 30.00
C ASN A 236 -13.49 -17.05 29.19
N TRP A 237 -13.29 -15.77 28.88
CA TRP A 237 -14.18 -14.98 28.05
C TRP A 237 -14.10 -15.43 26.58
N LYS A 238 -12.89 -15.65 26.04
CA LYS A 238 -12.65 -16.22 24.69
C LYS A 238 -13.30 -17.60 24.54
N LYS A 239 -13.23 -18.44 25.58
CA LYS A 239 -13.90 -19.75 25.63
C LYS A 239 -15.44 -19.66 25.63
N ARG A 240 -16.00 -18.62 26.27
CA ARG A 240 -17.47 -18.36 26.28
C ARG A 240 -17.96 -17.83 24.92
N GLN A 241 -17.21 -16.98 24.24
CA GLN A 241 -17.54 -16.45 22.91
C GLN A 241 -17.49 -17.57 21.87
N ASN A 242 -16.45 -18.38 21.83
CA ASN A 242 -16.36 -19.53 20.94
C ASN A 242 -17.51 -20.53 21.15
N ARG A 243 -17.94 -20.77 22.38
CA ARG A 243 -19.12 -21.63 22.66
C ARG A 243 -20.43 -21.03 22.17
N ARG A 244 -20.58 -19.69 22.17
CA ARG A 244 -21.76 -19.01 21.60
C ARG A 244 -21.77 -19.08 20.05
N PHE A 245 -20.61 -18.98 19.42
CA PHE A 245 -20.47 -19.12 17.97
C PHE A 245 -20.80 -20.54 17.50
N TYR A 246 -20.25 -21.57 18.16
CA TYR A 246 -20.53 -22.99 17.84
C TYR A 246 -21.99 -23.40 18.10
N ARG A 247 -22.68 -22.75 19.03
CA ARG A 247 -24.12 -23.02 19.25
C ARG A 247 -25.03 -22.36 18.21
N ARG A 248 -24.60 -21.27 17.56
CA ARG A 248 -25.36 -20.62 16.48
C ARG A 248 -25.24 -21.34 15.15
N THR A 249 -24.08 -21.94 14.85
CA THR A 249 -23.85 -22.70 13.61
C THR A 249 -24.46 -24.11 13.61
N LYS A 250 -24.94 -24.61 14.74
CA LYS A 250 -25.64 -25.90 14.82
C LYS A 250 -27.17 -25.78 14.83
N ARG A 251 -27.74 -24.59 14.63
CA ARG A 251 -29.19 -24.35 14.61
C ARG A 251 -29.72 -23.82 13.28
N ASN A 252 -28.91 -23.90 12.22
CA ASN A 252 -29.37 -23.72 10.83
C ASN A 252 -29.06 -24.98 10.03
#